data_9124f9c8828822b15e28571cb368a2ad
#
_entry.id   9124f9c8828822b15e28571cb368a2ad
#
_cell.length_a   1.000
_cell.length_b   1.000
_cell.length_c   1.000
_cell.angle_alpha   90.00
_cell.angle_beta   90.00
_cell.angle_gamma   90.00
#
_symmetry.space_group_name_H-M   'P 1'
#
loop_
_entity.id
_entity.type
_entity.pdbx_description
1 polymer ?
#
loop_
_entity_poly.entity_id
_entity_poly.type
_entity_poly.pdbx_seq_one_letter_code
_entity_poly.pdbx_strand_id
1 'polypeptide(L)'
;MGEALTGLKRSCMCCDVNESMIGQEVTVMGWVQRRRDLGQLIFIALRDKTGLVQIAIDGNTAEKDLFAKAETVRSEYVLAVKGLVAAREEGNINPNMKTGKIEIIAKELRILSESETTPFQIEDNITVKDDLRLKYRYLDLRRPSQLKNLVLRHKVVQVMRNFLDKEGFLEIETPVLGKSTPEGARDYLVPSRVHPGNFYGLPQSPQLYKQLLMVSGMDRYYQVAKCFRDEDLRADRQPEFTQVDMELSFVEIEDIMDINERMMQKVFKDLMNVDIKLPLPRMTYAEAMERFGSDKPDVRFGMELKNISDVVAGTDFVVFKSALENGGSVRAINAKGCGSFPRKKIDSLVEFVKTYKAKGLAWIVVNADGTIKYQIAKFFTPEKMQEIVDAMDGQPGDLILICADKDKVVFDSLGALRVELSKMLELTKPDDFAFLWITEFPMLEWDEEENRYVAVHHPFTAPMDEDLELIDTNPGAVRAKAYDI
;
A
#
# COMPACT_ATOMS: atom_id res chain seq x y z
N MET A 1 39.47 10.13 16.86
CA MET A 1 38.35 10.34 17.81
C MET A 1 37.66 11.65 17.43
N GLY A 2 36.32 11.66 17.42
CA GLY A 2 35.58 12.87 17.13
C GLY A 2 35.78 13.99 18.13
N GLU A 3 35.54 15.23 17.68
CA GLU A 3 35.65 16.42 18.54
C GLU A 3 34.42 16.53 19.46
N ALA A 4 34.63 17.12 20.64
CA ALA A 4 33.57 17.31 21.62
C ALA A 4 32.53 18.33 21.13
N LEU A 5 31.24 18.08 21.41
CA LEU A 5 30.14 19.00 21.13
C LEU A 5 30.06 20.16 22.13
N THR A 6 30.79 20.08 23.23
CA THR A 6 30.78 21.07 24.33
C THR A 6 30.87 22.51 23.81
N GLY A 7 29.96 23.36 24.24
CA GLY A 7 29.92 24.78 23.83
C GLY A 7 29.15 25.04 22.51
N LEU A 8 28.80 24.04 21.74
CA LEU A 8 27.94 24.17 20.57
C LEU A 8 26.57 23.57 20.80
N LYS A 9 25.54 24.32 20.44
CA LYS A 9 24.14 23.85 20.42
C LYS A 9 23.55 24.12 19.02
N ARG A 10 22.92 23.10 18.44
CA ARG A 10 22.19 23.29 17.18
C ARG A 10 21.12 24.38 17.37
N SER A 11 21.13 25.41 16.52
CA SER A 11 20.12 26.49 16.55
C SER A 11 18.92 26.19 15.68
N CYS A 12 19.11 25.48 14.55
CA CYS A 12 18.06 25.12 13.60
C CYS A 12 18.44 23.89 12.80
N MET A 13 17.49 23.30 12.09
CA MET A 13 17.73 22.22 11.12
C MET A 13 18.23 22.80 9.81
N CYS A 14 18.83 21.95 8.96
CA CYS A 14 19.41 22.38 7.68
C CYS A 14 18.43 23.13 6.77
N CYS A 15 17.20 22.63 6.62
CA CYS A 15 16.20 23.29 5.77
C CYS A 15 15.31 24.32 6.48
N ASP A 16 15.55 24.62 7.74
CA ASP A 16 14.95 25.76 8.45
C ASP A 16 15.70 27.05 8.12
N VAL A 17 16.98 26.95 7.71
CA VAL A 17 17.77 28.09 7.25
C VAL A 17 17.15 28.63 5.94
N ASN A 18 16.86 29.94 5.94
CA ASN A 18 16.17 30.58 4.82
C ASN A 18 16.64 32.04 4.61
N GLU A 19 16.13 32.69 3.56
CA GLU A 19 16.54 34.05 3.17
C GLU A 19 16.33 35.11 4.26
N SER A 20 15.33 34.94 5.16
CA SER A 20 15.10 35.89 6.27
C SER A 20 16.19 35.84 7.35
N MET A 21 17.04 34.83 7.33
CA MET A 21 18.13 34.65 8.29
C MET A 21 19.48 35.17 7.76
N ILE A 22 19.50 35.77 6.57
CA ILE A 22 20.74 36.36 6.01
C ILE A 22 21.32 37.39 6.99
N GLY A 23 22.63 37.29 7.25
CA GLY A 23 23.30 38.09 8.24
C GLY A 23 23.25 37.56 9.68
N GLN A 24 22.47 36.53 9.95
CA GLN A 24 22.41 35.87 11.27
C GLN A 24 23.42 34.74 11.37
N GLU A 25 23.91 34.51 12.56
CA GLU A 25 24.78 33.38 12.90
C GLU A 25 23.94 32.19 13.31
N VAL A 26 24.17 31.05 12.69
CA VAL A 26 23.45 29.79 12.95
C VAL A 26 24.42 28.65 13.22
N THR A 27 23.97 27.64 13.95
CA THR A 27 24.69 26.36 14.15
C THR A 27 23.82 25.23 13.61
N VAL A 28 24.32 24.55 12.57
CA VAL A 28 23.70 23.36 11.96
C VAL A 28 24.57 22.13 12.19
N MET A 29 23.92 20.96 12.26
CA MET A 29 24.62 19.69 12.49
C MET A 29 24.00 18.60 11.60
N GLY A 30 24.84 17.77 11.00
CA GLY A 30 24.37 16.73 10.09
C GLY A 30 25.50 15.90 9.52
N TRP A 31 25.15 15.16 8.48
CA TRP A 31 26.04 14.29 7.73
C TRP A 31 26.47 14.97 6.42
N VAL A 32 27.74 14.79 6.05
CA VAL A 32 28.28 15.29 4.78
C VAL A 32 27.73 14.45 3.63
N GLN A 33 26.83 15.02 2.84
CA GLN A 33 26.37 14.40 1.60
C GLN A 33 27.48 14.39 0.54
N ARG A 34 28.13 15.56 0.36
CA ARG A 34 29.15 15.76 -0.65
C ARG A 34 30.06 16.92 -0.27
N ARG A 35 31.35 16.79 -0.52
CA ARG A 35 32.35 17.87 -0.48
C ARG A 35 32.79 18.17 -1.92
N ARG A 36 32.92 19.44 -2.25
CA ARG A 36 33.56 19.93 -3.47
C ARG A 36 34.68 20.88 -3.09
N ASP A 37 35.85 20.63 -3.62
CA ASP A 37 37.07 21.38 -3.39
C ASP A 37 37.47 22.05 -4.71
N LEU A 38 37.52 23.38 -4.71
CA LEU A 38 37.88 24.22 -5.86
C LEU A 38 39.21 24.99 -5.58
N GLY A 39 40.10 24.40 -4.81
CA GLY A 39 41.34 24.99 -4.38
C GLY A 39 41.15 25.88 -3.15
N GLN A 40 40.97 27.17 -3.33
CA GLN A 40 40.78 28.13 -2.21
C GLN A 40 39.34 28.20 -1.71
N LEU A 41 38.41 27.40 -2.26
CA LEU A 41 37.00 27.43 -1.89
C LEU A 41 36.46 25.99 -1.73
N ILE A 42 36.04 25.65 -0.52
CA ILE A 42 35.45 24.35 -0.21
C ILE A 42 33.96 24.52 0.04
N PHE A 43 33.16 23.69 -0.66
CA PHE A 43 31.73 23.57 -0.42
C PHE A 43 31.41 22.21 0.18
N ILE A 44 30.62 22.21 1.25
CA ILE A 44 30.11 21.01 1.90
C ILE A 44 28.58 21.06 1.85
N ALA A 45 27.97 20.07 1.20
CA ALA A 45 26.54 19.84 1.32
C ALA A 45 26.27 19.04 2.59
N LEU A 46 25.75 19.69 3.61
CA LEU A 46 25.41 19.11 4.90
C LEU A 46 23.94 18.68 4.91
N ARG A 47 23.70 17.44 5.32
CA ARG A 47 22.37 16.80 5.32
C ARG A 47 21.90 16.51 6.73
N ASP A 48 20.63 16.81 7.01
CA ASP A 48 19.91 16.26 8.15
C ASP A 48 18.54 15.70 7.69
N LYS A 49 17.64 15.39 8.63
CA LYS A 49 16.30 14.85 8.31
C LYS A 49 15.40 15.80 7.52
N THR A 50 15.71 17.09 7.45
CA THR A 50 14.91 18.09 6.72
C THR A 50 15.41 18.32 5.31
N GLY A 51 16.64 17.93 5.00
CA GLY A 51 17.28 18.05 3.69
C GLY A 51 18.70 18.57 3.77
N LEU A 52 19.07 19.39 2.78
CA LEU A 52 20.45 19.84 2.56
C LEU A 52 20.60 21.35 2.77
N VAL A 53 21.76 21.76 3.32
CA VAL A 53 22.23 23.14 3.28
C VAL A 53 23.68 23.16 2.79
N GLN A 54 24.07 24.17 2.04
CA GLN A 54 25.45 24.36 1.63
C GLN A 54 26.23 25.12 2.69
N ILE A 55 27.38 24.59 3.04
CA ILE A 55 28.42 25.26 3.86
C ILE A 55 29.51 25.71 2.90
N ALA A 56 29.95 26.96 2.99
CA ALA A 56 31.05 27.51 2.22
C ALA A 56 32.21 27.87 3.15
N ILE A 57 33.41 27.51 2.75
CA ILE A 57 34.68 27.83 3.45
C ILE A 57 35.63 28.40 2.41
N ASP A 58 35.93 29.70 2.52
CA ASP A 58 36.88 30.40 1.65
C ASP A 58 38.27 30.50 2.33
N GLY A 59 39.28 29.84 1.76
CA GLY A 59 40.62 29.80 2.28
C GLY A 59 41.33 31.16 2.33
N ASN A 60 40.83 32.16 1.60
CA ASN A 60 41.40 33.52 1.65
C ASN A 60 40.90 34.31 2.87
N THR A 61 39.71 33.95 3.41
CA THR A 61 39.06 34.69 4.51
C THR A 61 38.89 33.87 5.79
N ALA A 62 38.88 32.55 5.68
CA ALA A 62 38.76 31.64 6.82
C ALA A 62 40.09 31.51 7.60
N GLU A 63 39.97 31.17 8.89
CA GLU A 63 41.14 30.78 9.69
C GLU A 63 41.82 29.54 9.07
N LYS A 64 43.14 29.51 9.05
CA LYS A 64 43.91 28.41 8.43
C LYS A 64 43.55 27.03 8.98
N ASP A 65 43.34 26.92 10.29
CA ASP A 65 42.94 25.66 10.93
C ASP A 65 41.53 25.19 10.51
N LEU A 66 40.60 26.12 10.33
CA LEU A 66 39.27 25.82 9.82
C LEU A 66 39.32 25.27 8.38
N PHE A 67 40.12 25.94 7.51
CA PHE A 67 40.26 25.51 6.13
C PHE A 67 40.96 24.15 6.03
N ALA A 68 42.10 23.96 6.72
CA ALA A 68 42.80 22.68 6.78
C ALA A 68 41.92 21.54 7.29
N LYS A 69 41.06 21.80 8.29
CA LYS A 69 40.08 20.82 8.77
C LYS A 69 39.05 20.49 7.69
N ALA A 70 38.54 21.47 6.98
CA ALA A 70 37.58 21.27 5.90
C ALA A 70 38.15 20.40 4.75
N GLU A 71 39.45 20.48 4.47
CA GLU A 71 40.12 19.62 3.48
C GLU A 71 40.12 18.14 3.87
N THR A 72 40.07 17.82 5.16
CA THR A 72 40.03 16.42 5.66
C THR A 72 38.64 15.80 5.62
N VAL A 73 37.58 16.60 5.51
CA VAL A 73 36.18 16.14 5.53
C VAL A 73 35.91 15.16 4.39
N ARG A 74 35.23 14.08 4.69
CA ARG A 74 34.76 13.07 3.69
C ARG A 74 33.25 12.86 3.79
N SER A 75 32.71 12.15 2.80
CA SER A 75 31.29 11.79 2.77
C SER A 75 30.89 11.05 4.04
N GLU A 76 29.67 11.33 4.51
CA GLU A 76 29.04 10.77 5.71
C GLU A 76 29.74 11.10 7.04
N TYR A 77 30.79 11.94 7.07
CA TYR A 77 31.26 12.51 8.30
C TYR A 77 30.17 13.29 9.00
N VAL A 78 30.12 13.26 10.31
CA VAL A 78 29.17 14.04 11.11
C VAL A 78 29.81 15.34 11.52
N LEU A 79 29.25 16.46 11.12
CA LEU A 79 29.77 17.79 11.40
C LEU A 79 28.82 18.61 12.27
N ALA A 80 29.42 19.48 13.08
CA ALA A 80 28.79 20.67 13.64
C ALA A 80 29.44 21.90 13.00
N VAL A 81 28.62 22.75 12.40
CA VAL A 81 29.09 23.96 11.73
C VAL A 81 28.35 25.16 12.28
N LYS A 82 29.10 26.13 12.76
CA LYS A 82 28.64 27.46 13.17
C LYS A 82 29.11 28.48 12.14
N GLY A 83 28.20 29.32 11.64
CA GLY A 83 28.56 30.27 10.60
C GLY A 83 27.46 31.29 10.30
N LEU A 84 27.76 32.20 9.40
CA LEU A 84 26.87 33.28 8.97
C LEU A 84 26.07 32.86 7.78
N VAL A 85 24.75 33.07 7.79
CA VAL A 85 23.89 32.84 6.64
C VAL A 85 24.14 33.96 5.61
N ALA A 86 24.43 33.59 4.38
CA ALA A 86 24.64 34.49 3.26
C ALA A 86 23.76 34.12 2.06
N ALA A 87 23.44 35.10 1.24
CA ALA A 87 22.82 34.86 -0.07
C ALA A 87 23.87 34.28 -1.03
N ARG A 88 23.48 33.34 -1.88
CA ARG A 88 24.31 32.92 -3.02
C ARG A 88 24.20 33.95 -4.14
N GLU A 89 25.28 34.07 -4.89
CA GLU A 89 25.26 34.84 -6.15
C GLU A 89 24.24 34.24 -7.12
N GLU A 90 23.61 35.07 -7.97
CA GLU A 90 22.55 34.63 -8.89
C GLU A 90 22.95 33.42 -9.75
N GLY A 91 24.20 33.40 -10.24
CA GLY A 91 24.75 32.31 -11.04
C GLY A 91 24.95 30.98 -10.27
N ASN A 92 24.94 31.02 -8.93
CA ASN A 92 25.21 29.89 -8.05
C ASN A 92 23.94 29.37 -7.34
N ILE A 93 22.77 29.92 -7.64
CA ILE A 93 21.49 29.47 -7.10
C ILE A 93 21.20 28.05 -7.57
N ASN A 94 20.89 27.13 -6.63
CA ASN A 94 20.52 25.77 -6.98
C ASN A 94 19.01 25.54 -6.82
N PRO A 95 18.23 25.50 -7.92
CA PRO A 95 16.77 25.32 -7.85
C PRO A 95 16.34 23.96 -7.32
N ASN A 96 17.22 22.96 -7.30
CA ASN A 96 16.95 21.61 -6.80
C ASN A 96 17.12 21.46 -5.28
N MET A 97 17.50 22.52 -4.59
CA MET A 97 17.63 22.55 -3.12
C MET A 97 16.66 23.56 -2.53
N LYS A 98 15.95 23.16 -1.46
CA LYS A 98 15.05 24.07 -0.71
C LYS A 98 15.82 25.31 -0.20
N THR A 99 17.09 25.12 0.20
CA THR A 99 18.00 26.17 0.67
C THR A 99 18.89 26.74 -0.47
N GLY A 100 18.51 26.53 -1.72
CA GLY A 100 19.39 26.77 -2.87
C GLY A 100 19.78 28.23 -3.11
N LYS A 101 19.07 29.19 -2.50
CA LYS A 101 19.35 30.63 -2.57
C LYS A 101 20.30 31.14 -1.51
N ILE A 102 20.58 30.32 -0.48
CA ILE A 102 21.44 30.69 0.65
C ILE A 102 22.54 29.66 0.85
N GLU A 103 23.54 30.07 1.59
CA GLU A 103 24.62 29.21 2.10
C GLU A 103 25.07 29.69 3.48
N ILE A 104 25.82 28.87 4.19
CA ILE A 104 26.38 29.21 5.49
C ILE A 104 27.87 29.37 5.30
N ILE A 105 28.41 30.59 5.53
CA ILE A 105 29.84 30.86 5.58
C ILE A 105 30.35 30.40 6.95
N ALA A 106 31.14 29.32 6.96
CA ALA A 106 31.60 28.71 8.19
C ALA A 106 32.57 29.59 8.94
N LYS A 107 32.35 29.73 10.24
CA LYS A 107 33.29 30.35 11.22
C LYS A 107 33.90 29.31 12.13
N GLU A 108 33.19 28.23 12.44
CA GLU A 108 33.63 27.11 13.23
C GLU A 108 33.14 25.81 12.62
N LEU A 109 34.02 24.81 12.54
CA LEU A 109 33.71 23.47 12.07
C LEU A 109 34.31 22.45 13.04
N ARG A 110 33.45 21.52 13.51
CA ARG A 110 33.88 20.35 14.27
C ARG A 110 33.52 19.08 13.57
N ILE A 111 34.48 18.15 13.52
CA ILE A 111 34.21 16.77 13.06
C ILE A 111 33.81 15.96 14.29
N LEU A 112 32.49 15.75 14.45
CA LEU A 112 31.94 15.01 15.58
C LEU A 112 32.18 13.51 15.46
N SER A 113 32.18 13.00 14.23
CA SER A 113 32.49 11.60 13.94
C SER A 113 32.97 11.46 12.50
N GLU A 114 33.98 10.66 12.31
CA GLU A 114 34.42 10.22 11.00
C GLU A 114 33.63 9.01 10.55
N SER A 115 33.60 8.72 9.25
CA SER A 115 32.97 7.57 8.64
C SER A 115 33.89 6.89 7.64
N GLU A 116 33.85 5.58 7.59
CA GLU A 116 34.41 4.84 6.47
C GLU A 116 33.57 5.07 5.21
N THR A 117 34.09 4.71 4.05
CA THR A 117 33.36 4.77 2.79
C THR A 117 32.14 3.85 2.84
N THR A 118 30.97 4.43 2.61
CA THR A 118 29.71 3.67 2.64
C THR A 118 29.60 2.69 1.47
N PRO A 119 28.94 1.53 1.66
CA PRO A 119 28.79 0.51 0.60
C PRO A 119 27.95 0.97 -0.60
N PHE A 120 27.20 2.07 -0.44
CA PHE A 120 26.44 2.73 -1.50
C PHE A 120 26.23 4.21 -1.17
N GLN A 121 25.91 5.01 -2.18
CA GLN A 121 25.62 6.43 -2.02
C GLN A 121 24.23 6.64 -1.40
N ILE A 122 24.10 7.67 -0.55
CA ILE A 122 22.83 8.04 0.10
C ILE A 122 22.03 8.93 -0.84
N GLU A 123 21.54 8.36 -1.92
CA GLU A 123 20.76 9.02 -2.99
C GLU A 123 19.61 8.12 -3.42
N ASP A 124 18.53 8.69 -4.00
CA ASP A 124 17.36 7.89 -4.38
C ASP A 124 17.60 7.08 -5.68
N ASN A 125 18.40 7.61 -6.61
CA ASN A 125 18.66 6.97 -7.89
C ASN A 125 19.87 6.01 -7.83
N ILE A 126 19.74 4.92 -7.07
CA ILE A 126 20.78 3.89 -6.95
C ILE A 126 20.31 2.56 -7.51
N THR A 127 21.23 1.82 -8.14
CA THR A 127 20.99 0.47 -8.71
C THR A 127 21.42 -0.66 -7.76
N VAL A 128 21.46 -0.39 -6.47
CA VAL A 128 21.92 -1.33 -5.43
C VAL A 128 20.82 -2.34 -5.13
N LYS A 129 21.20 -3.63 -5.06
CA LYS A 129 20.28 -4.73 -4.74
C LYS A 129 19.74 -4.60 -3.31
N ASP A 130 18.53 -5.11 -3.12
CA ASP A 130 17.82 -5.03 -1.84
C ASP A 130 18.59 -5.70 -0.69
N ASP A 131 19.26 -6.82 -0.93
CA ASP A 131 20.07 -7.52 0.09
C ASP A 131 21.10 -6.60 0.73
N LEU A 132 21.83 -5.79 -0.07
CA LEU A 132 22.83 -4.88 0.44
C LEU A 132 22.17 -3.69 1.18
N ARG A 133 21.04 -3.19 0.68
CA ARG A 133 20.26 -2.13 1.32
C ARG A 133 19.69 -2.59 2.66
N LEU A 134 19.19 -3.83 2.74
CA LEU A 134 18.69 -4.42 3.98
C LEU A 134 19.80 -4.67 4.99
N LYS A 135 20.97 -5.16 4.53
CA LYS A 135 22.15 -5.34 5.41
C LYS A 135 22.62 -4.03 6.06
N TYR A 136 22.57 -2.92 5.32
CA TYR A 136 22.93 -1.59 5.79
C TYR A 136 21.71 -0.68 5.90
N ARG A 137 20.63 -1.20 6.49
CA ARG A 137 19.31 -0.52 6.55
C ARG A 137 19.39 0.87 7.16
N TYR A 138 20.25 1.08 8.16
CA TYR A 138 20.45 2.37 8.79
C TYR A 138 21.04 3.45 7.83
N LEU A 139 21.79 3.05 6.79
CA LEU A 139 22.24 3.95 5.73
C LEU A 139 21.11 4.16 4.69
N ASP A 140 20.41 3.10 4.30
CA ASP A 140 19.28 3.18 3.37
C ASP A 140 18.18 4.12 3.89
N LEU A 141 17.92 4.12 5.20
CA LEU A 141 16.96 5.02 5.84
C LEU A 141 17.35 6.51 5.81
N ARG A 142 18.62 6.85 5.50
CA ARG A 142 19.05 8.24 5.28
C ARG A 142 18.63 8.77 3.91
N ARG A 143 18.24 7.90 2.97
CA ARG A 143 17.78 8.31 1.64
C ARG A 143 16.46 9.06 1.74
N PRO A 144 16.28 10.17 0.98
CA PRO A 144 15.08 10.99 1.07
C PRO A 144 13.76 10.21 0.91
N SER A 145 13.70 9.28 -0.07
CA SER A 145 12.51 8.44 -0.30
C SER A 145 12.17 7.56 0.90
N GLN A 146 13.17 6.93 1.53
CA GLN A 146 12.95 6.05 2.68
C GLN A 146 12.55 6.86 3.93
N LEU A 147 13.24 7.97 4.16
CA LEU A 147 12.92 8.89 5.26
C LEU A 147 11.50 9.45 5.11
N LYS A 148 11.10 9.83 3.88
CA LYS A 148 9.75 10.32 3.58
C LYS A 148 8.68 9.31 4.01
N ASN A 149 8.89 8.01 3.75
CA ASN A 149 7.95 6.96 4.13
C ASN A 149 7.79 6.86 5.66
N LEU A 150 8.89 6.93 6.43
CA LEU A 150 8.82 6.92 7.88
C LEU A 150 8.11 8.16 8.45
N VAL A 151 8.41 9.33 7.88
CA VAL A 151 7.76 10.59 8.27
C VAL A 151 6.26 10.54 7.93
N LEU A 152 5.89 10.02 6.76
CA LEU A 152 4.48 9.85 6.37
C LEU A 152 3.77 8.92 7.33
N ARG A 153 4.34 7.75 7.63
CA ARG A 153 3.79 6.81 8.60
C ARG A 153 3.54 7.46 9.98
N HIS A 154 4.52 8.21 10.49
CA HIS A 154 4.37 8.96 11.75
C HIS A 154 3.19 9.94 11.67
N LYS A 155 3.10 10.71 10.59
CA LYS A 155 2.04 11.71 10.41
C LYS A 155 0.66 11.06 10.29
N VAL A 156 0.53 9.93 9.57
CA VAL A 156 -0.74 9.17 9.46
C VAL A 156 -1.23 8.81 10.86
N VAL A 157 -0.38 8.17 11.66
CA VAL A 157 -0.74 7.78 13.03
C VAL A 157 -1.13 9.01 13.88
N GLN A 158 -0.40 10.12 13.75
CA GLN A 158 -0.69 11.33 14.50
C GLN A 158 -2.05 11.97 14.12
N VAL A 159 -2.39 11.98 12.83
CA VAL A 159 -3.70 12.47 12.36
C VAL A 159 -4.82 11.59 12.88
N MET A 160 -4.67 10.26 12.81
CA MET A 160 -5.66 9.30 13.32
C MET A 160 -5.86 9.43 14.82
N ARG A 161 -4.79 9.53 15.62
CA ARG A 161 -4.87 9.76 17.07
C ARG A 161 -5.64 11.03 17.41
N ASN A 162 -5.28 12.15 16.77
CA ASN A 162 -5.93 13.43 17.00
C ASN A 162 -7.41 13.43 16.56
N PHE A 163 -7.76 12.64 15.55
CA PHE A 163 -9.13 12.47 15.13
C PHE A 163 -9.92 11.63 16.14
N LEU A 164 -9.42 10.47 16.52
CA LEU A 164 -10.09 9.55 17.42
C LEU A 164 -10.27 10.14 18.84
N ASP A 165 -9.27 10.88 19.34
CA ASP A 165 -9.38 11.61 20.59
C ASP A 165 -10.56 12.60 20.58
N LYS A 166 -10.74 13.36 19.49
CA LYS A 166 -11.86 14.28 19.30
C LYS A 166 -13.23 13.59 19.19
N GLU A 167 -13.25 12.36 18.67
CA GLU A 167 -14.45 11.51 18.61
C GLU A 167 -14.74 10.80 19.95
N GLY A 168 -13.96 11.09 21.01
CA GLY A 168 -14.16 10.54 22.34
C GLY A 168 -13.64 9.13 22.57
N PHE A 169 -12.71 8.66 21.73
CA PHE A 169 -12.05 7.38 21.95
C PHE A 169 -10.93 7.48 22.97
N LEU A 170 -10.76 6.42 23.74
CA LEU A 170 -9.65 6.26 24.67
C LEU A 170 -8.57 5.36 24.04
N GLU A 171 -7.33 5.84 23.96
CA GLU A 171 -6.18 5.02 23.58
C GLU A 171 -5.74 4.18 24.78
N ILE A 172 -5.88 2.85 24.67
CA ILE A 172 -5.55 1.93 25.76
C ILE A 172 -4.60 0.86 25.23
N GLU A 173 -3.40 0.76 25.83
CA GLU A 173 -2.45 -0.29 25.58
C GLU A 173 -2.90 -1.62 26.20
N THR A 174 -2.84 -2.70 25.44
CA THR A 174 -3.17 -4.04 25.90
C THR A 174 -1.92 -4.92 25.96
N PRO A 175 -1.91 -6.00 26.78
CA PRO A 175 -0.79 -6.92 26.86
C PRO A 175 -0.43 -7.56 25.52
N VAL A 176 0.87 -7.63 25.22
CA VAL A 176 1.40 -8.34 24.04
C VAL A 176 1.65 -9.82 24.36
N LEU A 177 2.07 -10.15 25.58
CA LEU A 177 2.23 -11.54 26.02
C LEU A 177 0.89 -12.05 26.59
N GLY A 178 0.15 -12.74 25.77
CA GLY A 178 -1.17 -13.25 26.11
C GLY A 178 -1.27 -14.77 26.04
N LYS A 179 -2.50 -15.26 26.19
CA LYS A 179 -2.84 -16.63 25.87
C LYS A 179 -3.14 -16.72 24.37
N SER A 180 -2.78 -17.86 23.75
CA SER A 180 -3.17 -18.16 22.37
C SER A 180 -4.69 -18.10 22.22
N THR A 181 -5.15 -17.42 21.15
CA THR A 181 -6.57 -17.25 20.80
C THR A 181 -6.80 -17.66 19.35
N PRO A 182 -7.92 -18.33 19.04
CA PRO A 182 -8.23 -18.77 17.68
C PRO A 182 -8.78 -17.57 16.85
N GLU A 183 -7.90 -16.86 16.18
CA GLU A 183 -8.27 -15.69 15.33
C GLU A 183 -8.02 -15.92 13.82
N GLY A 184 -7.92 -17.20 13.40
CA GLY A 184 -7.80 -17.56 11.98
C GLY A 184 -6.38 -17.79 11.48
N ALA A 185 -5.38 -17.09 12.00
CA ALA A 185 -3.96 -17.34 11.71
C ALA A 185 -3.31 -18.24 12.77
N ARG A 186 -2.07 -18.67 12.53
CA ARG A 186 -1.25 -19.32 13.57
C ARG A 186 -0.57 -18.26 14.42
N ASP A 187 -0.47 -18.53 15.72
CA ASP A 187 0.18 -17.65 16.67
C ASP A 187 1.70 -17.88 16.69
N TYR A 188 2.47 -16.80 16.81
CA TYR A 188 3.86 -16.89 17.24
C TYR A 188 3.91 -17.19 18.74
N LEU A 189 4.64 -18.24 19.14
CA LEU A 189 4.74 -18.68 20.51
C LEU A 189 6.06 -18.24 21.15
N VAL A 190 5.95 -17.69 22.37
CA VAL A 190 7.09 -17.30 23.20
C VAL A 190 7.18 -18.26 24.39
N PRO A 191 8.24 -19.07 24.52
CA PRO A 191 8.35 -20.02 25.63
C PRO A 191 8.50 -19.29 26.97
N SER A 192 7.77 -19.78 27.98
CA SER A 192 7.87 -19.27 29.35
C SER A 192 9.09 -19.86 30.06
N ARG A 193 10.02 -18.99 30.49
CA ARG A 193 11.15 -19.45 31.32
C ARG A 193 10.74 -19.78 32.74
N VAL A 194 9.70 -19.13 33.27
CA VAL A 194 9.21 -19.31 34.64
C VAL A 194 8.33 -20.55 34.76
N HIS A 195 7.63 -20.93 33.71
CA HIS A 195 6.75 -22.08 33.65
C HIS A 195 7.17 -23.02 32.52
N PRO A 196 8.12 -23.93 32.73
CA PRO A 196 8.60 -24.85 31.69
C PRO A 196 7.45 -25.63 31.03
N GLY A 197 7.46 -25.74 29.72
CA GLY A 197 6.42 -26.39 28.93
C GLY A 197 5.20 -25.51 28.61
N ASN A 198 5.14 -24.27 29.13
CA ASN A 198 4.10 -23.32 28.81
C ASN A 198 4.64 -22.22 27.88
N PHE A 199 3.72 -21.61 27.07
CA PHE A 199 4.02 -20.59 26.10
C PHE A 199 3.05 -19.42 26.22
N TYR A 200 3.54 -18.23 25.88
CA TYR A 200 2.69 -17.09 25.55
C TYR A 200 2.44 -17.06 24.05
N GLY A 201 1.26 -16.64 23.63
CA GLY A 201 0.96 -16.29 22.26
C GLY A 201 1.19 -14.78 22.03
N LEU A 202 1.79 -14.42 20.91
CA LEU A 202 1.80 -13.03 20.44
C LEU A 202 0.45 -12.71 19.78
N PRO A 203 -0.15 -11.53 20.02
CA PRO A 203 -1.51 -11.25 19.58
C PRO A 203 -1.60 -11.11 18.05
N GLN A 204 -2.56 -11.77 17.44
CA GLN A 204 -2.95 -11.56 16.05
C GLN A 204 -3.69 -10.22 15.89
N SER A 205 -4.44 -9.84 16.90
CA SER A 205 -5.05 -8.54 17.16
C SER A 205 -5.33 -8.43 18.67
N PRO A 206 -5.64 -7.27 19.24
CA PRO A 206 -6.03 -7.14 20.65
C PRO A 206 -7.50 -7.56 20.93
N GLN A 207 -8.05 -8.49 20.16
CA GLN A 207 -9.48 -8.80 20.12
C GLN A 207 -10.08 -9.16 21.48
N LEU A 208 -9.46 -10.05 22.22
CA LEU A 208 -9.96 -10.46 23.54
C LEU A 208 -10.00 -9.26 24.52
N TYR A 209 -8.95 -8.45 24.51
CA TYR A 209 -8.82 -7.34 25.43
C TYR A 209 -9.78 -6.20 25.10
N LYS A 210 -9.96 -5.85 23.82
CA LYS A 210 -10.89 -4.79 23.45
C LYS A 210 -12.35 -5.15 23.76
N GLN A 211 -12.75 -6.42 23.63
CA GLN A 211 -14.06 -6.88 24.07
C GLN A 211 -14.23 -6.73 25.59
N LEU A 212 -13.20 -7.09 26.38
CA LEU A 212 -13.22 -6.90 27.82
C LEU A 212 -13.31 -5.42 28.23
N LEU A 213 -12.68 -4.53 27.46
CA LEU A 213 -12.79 -3.08 27.65
C LEU A 213 -14.22 -2.58 27.40
N MET A 214 -14.91 -3.10 26.36
CA MET A 214 -16.33 -2.78 26.15
C MET A 214 -17.20 -3.26 27.31
N VAL A 215 -17.01 -4.49 27.78
CA VAL A 215 -17.69 -5.04 28.98
C VAL A 215 -17.39 -4.19 30.23
N SER A 216 -16.20 -3.58 30.29
CA SER A 216 -15.81 -2.68 31.39
C SER A 216 -16.37 -1.25 31.28
N GLY A 217 -17.16 -0.96 30.23
CA GLY A 217 -17.81 0.33 30.05
C GLY A 217 -16.93 1.41 29.42
N MET A 218 -15.91 1.03 28.67
CA MET A 218 -15.02 2.01 27.99
C MET A 218 -15.63 2.63 26.74
N ASP A 219 -16.77 2.16 26.27
CA ASP A 219 -17.58 2.60 25.13
C ASP A 219 -16.86 2.80 23.81
N ARG A 220 -15.75 3.53 23.78
CA ARG A 220 -14.95 3.80 22.58
C ARG A 220 -13.47 3.65 22.88
N TYR A 221 -12.91 2.57 22.40
CA TYR A 221 -11.50 2.22 22.53
C TYR A 221 -10.79 2.31 21.19
N TYR A 222 -9.53 2.71 21.22
CA TYR A 222 -8.59 2.42 20.12
C TYR A 222 -7.18 2.14 20.64
N GLN A 223 -6.37 1.51 19.78
CA GLN A 223 -4.96 1.29 20.03
C GLN A 223 -4.19 1.26 18.71
N VAL A 224 -2.99 1.85 18.68
CA VAL A 224 -2.01 1.61 17.61
C VAL A 224 -1.25 0.34 17.97
N ALA A 225 -1.83 -0.81 17.63
CA ALA A 225 -1.42 -2.12 18.10
C ALA A 225 -0.38 -2.78 17.19
N LYS A 226 0.61 -3.45 17.81
CA LYS A 226 1.45 -4.42 17.13
C LYS A 226 0.74 -5.77 17.05
N CYS A 227 0.66 -6.30 15.83
CA CYS A 227 -0.01 -7.56 15.53
C CYS A 227 0.96 -8.52 14.85
N PHE A 228 0.77 -9.82 15.12
CA PHE A 228 1.67 -10.88 14.67
C PHE A 228 0.84 -12.04 14.09
N ARG A 229 1.18 -12.51 12.89
CA ARG A 229 0.51 -13.65 12.26
C ARG A 229 1.52 -14.52 11.56
N ASP A 230 1.56 -15.81 11.92
CA ASP A 230 2.43 -16.80 11.27
C ASP A 230 1.70 -17.37 10.04
N GLU A 231 1.75 -16.60 8.96
CA GLU A 231 1.14 -16.92 7.68
C GLU A 231 2.16 -16.83 6.55
N ASP A 232 1.82 -17.38 5.39
CA ASP A 232 2.62 -17.25 4.18
C ASP A 232 2.76 -15.79 3.75
N LEU A 233 3.99 -15.38 3.46
CA LEU A 233 4.29 -14.01 3.02
C LEU A 233 3.68 -13.75 1.64
N ARG A 234 3.04 -12.58 1.51
CA ARG A 234 2.54 -12.03 0.25
C ARG A 234 3.04 -10.60 0.10
N ALA A 235 2.82 -10.00 -1.07
CA ALA A 235 3.24 -8.62 -1.34
C ALA A 235 2.70 -7.60 -0.33
N ASP A 236 1.51 -7.84 0.20
CA ASP A 236 0.75 -7.01 1.13
C ASP A 236 0.67 -7.56 2.56
N ARG A 237 1.27 -8.74 2.83
CA ARG A 237 1.23 -9.40 4.16
C ARG A 237 2.61 -9.59 4.74
N GLN A 238 2.78 -9.10 5.97
CA GLN A 238 3.98 -9.27 6.78
C GLN A 238 3.65 -10.01 8.07
N PRO A 239 4.59 -10.80 8.62
CA PRO A 239 4.36 -11.56 9.86
C PRO A 239 4.18 -10.65 11.08
N GLU A 240 4.69 -9.44 11.01
CA GLU A 240 4.54 -8.37 12.00
C GLU A 240 4.04 -7.09 11.31
N PHE A 241 2.94 -6.54 11.79
CA PHE A 241 2.35 -5.32 11.25
C PHE A 241 1.70 -4.47 12.34
N THR A 242 1.18 -3.30 11.97
CA THR A 242 0.54 -2.38 12.91
C THR A 242 -0.89 -2.13 12.46
N GLN A 243 -1.84 -2.22 13.39
CA GLN A 243 -3.22 -1.81 13.19
C GLN A 243 -3.51 -0.52 13.97
N VAL A 244 -4.41 0.31 13.45
CA VAL A 244 -5.19 1.22 14.27
C VAL A 244 -6.48 0.47 14.58
N ASP A 245 -6.47 -0.21 15.71
CA ASP A 245 -7.55 -1.08 16.15
C ASP A 245 -8.57 -0.28 16.95
N MET A 246 -9.86 -0.52 16.72
CA MET A 246 -10.96 0.21 17.36
C MET A 246 -12.05 -0.76 17.82
N GLU A 247 -12.73 -0.40 18.90
CA GLU A 247 -13.93 -1.09 19.37
C GLU A 247 -14.92 -0.06 19.95
N LEU A 248 -16.20 -0.23 19.62
CA LEU A 248 -17.27 0.66 20.07
C LEU A 248 -18.45 -0.14 20.60
N SER A 249 -19.11 0.39 21.64
CA SER A 249 -20.36 -0.13 22.18
C SER A 249 -21.54 0.67 21.65
N PHE A 250 -22.73 0.04 21.59
CA PHE A 250 -24.02 0.68 21.28
C PHE A 250 -24.05 1.39 19.93
N VAL A 251 -23.48 0.78 18.89
CA VAL A 251 -23.38 1.33 17.53
C VAL A 251 -23.88 0.33 16.49
N GLU A 252 -24.33 0.87 15.37
CA GLU A 252 -24.69 0.13 14.18
C GLU A 252 -23.57 0.21 13.10
N ILE A 253 -23.74 -0.53 12.02
CA ILE A 253 -22.76 -0.59 10.91
C ILE A 253 -22.46 0.83 10.37
N GLU A 254 -23.49 1.65 10.16
CA GLU A 254 -23.33 3.00 9.60
C GLU A 254 -22.55 3.93 10.51
N ASP A 255 -22.63 3.78 11.84
CA ASP A 255 -21.84 4.58 12.79
C ASP A 255 -20.34 4.30 12.62
N ILE A 256 -19.99 3.03 12.45
CA ILE A 256 -18.59 2.60 12.20
C ILE A 256 -18.09 3.12 10.86
N MET A 257 -18.92 3.00 9.82
CA MET A 257 -18.57 3.48 8.48
C MET A 257 -18.37 5.00 8.47
N ASP A 258 -19.25 5.78 9.06
CA ASP A 258 -19.15 7.24 9.12
C ASP A 258 -17.85 7.70 9.81
N ILE A 259 -17.52 7.11 10.96
CA ILE A 259 -16.28 7.44 11.68
C ILE A 259 -15.06 7.16 10.81
N ASN A 260 -15.00 5.98 10.15
CA ASN A 260 -13.88 5.61 9.30
C ASN A 260 -13.80 6.48 8.04
N GLU A 261 -14.93 6.78 7.40
CA GLU A 261 -14.98 7.68 6.25
C GLU A 261 -14.41 9.06 6.57
N ARG A 262 -14.85 9.67 7.67
CA ARG A 262 -14.37 10.98 8.11
C ARG A 262 -12.89 10.95 8.51
N MET A 263 -12.44 9.86 9.15
CA MET A 263 -11.03 9.67 9.49
C MET A 263 -10.16 9.54 8.23
N MET A 264 -10.58 8.74 7.25
CA MET A 264 -9.87 8.58 5.98
C MET A 264 -9.84 9.89 5.18
N GLN A 265 -10.99 10.58 5.07
CA GLN A 265 -11.06 11.89 4.43
C GLN A 265 -10.04 12.86 5.04
N LYS A 266 -9.96 12.91 6.39
CA LYS A 266 -9.01 13.78 7.08
C LYS A 266 -7.56 13.39 6.82
N VAL A 267 -7.22 12.11 6.85
CA VAL A 267 -5.85 11.62 6.57
C VAL A 267 -5.42 12.02 5.17
N PHE A 268 -6.25 11.76 4.16
CA PHE A 268 -5.92 12.08 2.76
C PHE A 268 -5.87 13.58 2.51
N LYS A 269 -6.79 14.36 3.12
CA LYS A 269 -6.77 15.82 3.02
C LYS A 269 -5.53 16.43 3.63
N ASP A 270 -5.20 16.07 4.89
CA ASP A 270 -4.10 16.68 5.64
C ASP A 270 -2.71 16.31 5.09
N LEU A 271 -2.56 15.10 4.55
CA LEU A 271 -1.25 14.58 4.17
C LEU A 271 -0.96 14.59 2.67
N MET A 272 -2.00 14.47 1.84
CA MET A 272 -1.87 14.38 0.39
C MET A 272 -2.61 15.48 -0.36
N ASN A 273 -3.39 16.31 0.35
CA ASN A 273 -4.29 17.32 -0.21
C ASN A 273 -5.30 16.73 -1.22
N VAL A 274 -5.74 15.48 -0.98
CA VAL A 274 -6.77 14.80 -1.75
C VAL A 274 -8.11 14.96 -1.03
N ASP A 275 -9.13 15.40 -1.75
CA ASP A 275 -10.49 15.53 -1.25
C ASP A 275 -11.29 14.27 -1.56
N ILE A 276 -11.61 13.49 -0.53
CA ILE A 276 -12.49 12.33 -0.63
C ILE A 276 -13.93 12.81 -0.43
N LYS A 277 -14.81 12.50 -1.37
CA LYS A 277 -16.25 12.81 -1.27
C LYS A 277 -16.93 11.80 -0.36
N LEU A 278 -17.72 12.27 0.58
CA LEU A 278 -18.52 11.44 1.50
C LEU A 278 -20.02 11.62 1.21
N PRO A 279 -20.86 10.60 1.50
CA PRO A 279 -20.47 9.25 1.90
C PRO A 279 -19.78 8.49 0.77
N LEU A 280 -18.96 7.50 1.12
CA LEU A 280 -18.35 6.61 0.14
C LEU A 280 -19.42 5.73 -0.53
N PRO A 281 -19.24 5.39 -1.81
CA PRO A 281 -20.10 4.40 -2.46
C PRO A 281 -20.11 3.06 -1.70
N ARG A 282 -21.25 2.39 -1.70
CA ARG A 282 -21.40 1.04 -1.13
C ARG A 282 -21.69 0.06 -2.26
N MET A 283 -21.08 -1.10 -2.19
CA MET A 283 -21.27 -2.21 -3.12
C MET A 283 -21.39 -3.50 -2.31
N THR A 284 -22.35 -4.35 -2.61
CA THR A 284 -22.43 -5.64 -1.94
C THR A 284 -21.33 -6.58 -2.42
N TYR A 285 -20.96 -7.55 -1.60
CA TYR A 285 -19.99 -8.60 -1.98
C TYR A 285 -20.45 -9.32 -3.26
N ALA A 286 -21.73 -9.66 -3.35
CA ALA A 286 -22.29 -10.32 -4.53
C ALA A 286 -22.12 -9.47 -5.81
N GLU A 287 -22.39 -8.16 -5.73
CA GLU A 287 -22.20 -7.23 -6.84
C GLU A 287 -20.71 -7.10 -7.21
N ALA A 288 -19.81 -7.01 -6.22
CA ALA A 288 -18.37 -6.91 -6.44
C ALA A 288 -17.84 -8.16 -7.16
N MET A 289 -18.25 -9.34 -6.75
CA MET A 289 -17.90 -10.60 -7.42
C MET A 289 -18.47 -10.68 -8.83
N GLU A 290 -19.73 -10.32 -9.01
CA GLU A 290 -20.41 -10.38 -10.31
C GLU A 290 -19.73 -9.47 -11.34
N ARG A 291 -19.42 -8.23 -10.96
CA ARG A 291 -18.90 -7.21 -11.88
C ARG A 291 -17.38 -7.21 -12.00
N PHE A 292 -16.66 -7.58 -10.96
CA PHE A 292 -15.20 -7.41 -10.90
C PHE A 292 -14.44 -8.70 -10.61
N GLY A 293 -15.12 -9.77 -10.19
CA GLY A 293 -14.51 -11.05 -9.83
C GLY A 293 -13.59 -10.96 -8.60
N SER A 294 -13.85 -10.00 -7.71
CA SER A 294 -13.03 -9.75 -6.53
C SER A 294 -13.81 -8.98 -5.47
N ASP A 295 -13.59 -9.30 -4.20
CA ASP A 295 -14.01 -8.53 -3.04
C ASP A 295 -13.21 -7.22 -2.83
N LYS A 296 -12.20 -6.99 -3.66
CA LYS A 296 -11.36 -5.78 -3.70
C LYS A 296 -11.35 -5.17 -5.11
N PRO A 297 -12.53 -4.70 -5.59
CA PRO A 297 -12.67 -4.24 -6.96
C PRO A 297 -11.88 -2.95 -7.22
N ASP A 298 -11.07 -2.93 -8.26
CA ASP A 298 -10.51 -1.67 -8.77
C ASP A 298 -11.52 -1.01 -9.71
N VAL A 299 -12.22 0.00 -9.23
CA VAL A 299 -13.27 0.71 -9.97
C VAL A 299 -12.77 1.93 -10.73
N ARG A 300 -11.44 2.20 -10.74
CA ARG A 300 -10.85 3.34 -11.43
C ARG A 300 -10.87 3.21 -12.96
N PHE A 301 -11.17 2.03 -13.47
CA PHE A 301 -11.33 1.74 -14.89
C PHE A 301 -12.50 0.77 -15.12
N GLY A 302 -13.04 0.75 -16.32
CA GLY A 302 -14.10 -0.16 -16.72
C GLY A 302 -13.64 -1.63 -16.84
N MET A 303 -14.02 -2.32 -17.93
CA MET A 303 -13.69 -3.72 -18.21
C MET A 303 -14.34 -4.68 -17.18
N GLU A 304 -15.59 -4.41 -16.84
CA GLU A 304 -16.37 -5.26 -15.93
C GLU A 304 -16.59 -6.64 -16.53
N LEU A 305 -16.71 -7.65 -15.68
CA LEU A 305 -17.15 -8.98 -16.08
C LEU A 305 -18.60 -8.93 -16.51
N LYS A 306 -18.93 -9.63 -17.59
CA LYS A 306 -20.33 -9.86 -17.99
C LYS A 306 -20.62 -11.36 -18.05
N ASN A 307 -21.71 -11.76 -17.44
CA ASN A 307 -22.21 -13.13 -17.53
C ASN A 307 -22.89 -13.32 -18.90
N ILE A 308 -22.33 -14.22 -19.71
CA ILE A 308 -22.85 -14.56 -21.03
C ILE A 308 -23.37 -15.99 -21.08
N SER A 309 -23.62 -16.63 -19.93
CA SER A 309 -24.07 -18.02 -19.83
C SER A 309 -25.33 -18.27 -20.65
N ASP A 310 -26.31 -17.36 -20.57
CA ASP A 310 -27.59 -17.48 -21.34
C ASP A 310 -27.36 -17.30 -22.84
N VAL A 311 -26.43 -16.42 -23.22
CA VAL A 311 -26.11 -16.18 -24.65
C VAL A 311 -25.46 -17.42 -25.27
N VAL A 312 -24.65 -18.15 -24.53
CA VAL A 312 -23.95 -19.36 -25.05
C VAL A 312 -24.67 -20.66 -24.68
N ALA A 313 -25.84 -20.59 -24.06
CA ALA A 313 -26.63 -21.77 -23.72
C ALA A 313 -26.96 -22.58 -24.97
N GLY A 314 -26.94 -23.93 -24.87
CA GLY A 314 -27.19 -24.84 -25.98
C GLY A 314 -26.04 -24.98 -26.99
N THR A 315 -24.87 -24.43 -26.71
CA THR A 315 -23.68 -24.60 -27.57
C THR A 315 -23.16 -26.03 -27.56
N ASP A 316 -22.59 -26.47 -28.69
CA ASP A 316 -21.85 -27.73 -28.82
C ASP A 316 -20.38 -27.62 -28.35
N PHE A 317 -19.91 -26.44 -27.92
CA PHE A 317 -18.59 -26.27 -27.39
C PHE A 317 -18.47 -26.88 -25.99
N VAL A 318 -17.86 -28.05 -25.91
CA VAL A 318 -17.80 -28.91 -24.72
C VAL A 318 -17.37 -28.15 -23.46
N VAL A 319 -16.44 -27.20 -23.57
CA VAL A 319 -15.94 -26.43 -22.41
C VAL A 319 -17.04 -25.58 -21.78
N PHE A 320 -17.82 -24.85 -22.60
CA PHE A 320 -18.92 -24.01 -22.10
C PHE A 320 -20.09 -24.87 -21.62
N LYS A 321 -20.45 -25.88 -22.42
CA LYS A 321 -21.49 -26.82 -22.06
C LYS A 321 -21.24 -27.50 -20.71
N SER A 322 -20.03 -28.06 -20.54
CA SER A 322 -19.65 -28.72 -19.28
C SER A 322 -19.62 -27.77 -18.09
N ALA A 323 -19.18 -26.52 -18.25
CA ALA A 323 -19.21 -25.53 -17.16
C ALA A 323 -20.65 -25.27 -16.70
N LEU A 324 -21.57 -25.03 -17.64
CA LEU A 324 -22.98 -24.76 -17.34
C LEU A 324 -23.69 -25.99 -16.75
N GLU A 325 -23.46 -27.18 -17.27
CA GLU A 325 -24.07 -28.43 -16.77
C GLU A 325 -23.59 -28.78 -15.33
N ASN A 326 -22.40 -28.31 -14.94
CA ASN A 326 -21.86 -28.51 -13.59
C ASN A 326 -22.11 -27.33 -12.63
N GLY A 327 -23.05 -26.43 -12.96
CA GLY A 327 -23.45 -25.33 -12.10
C GLY A 327 -22.44 -24.17 -12.02
N GLY A 328 -21.53 -24.10 -12.98
CA GLY A 328 -20.63 -22.95 -13.18
C GLY A 328 -21.19 -21.92 -14.14
N SER A 329 -20.38 -20.96 -14.55
CA SER A 329 -20.76 -19.90 -15.47
C SER A 329 -19.78 -19.70 -16.62
N VAL A 330 -20.25 -18.99 -17.65
CA VAL A 330 -19.45 -18.46 -18.74
C VAL A 330 -19.48 -16.95 -18.66
N ARG A 331 -18.33 -16.35 -18.38
CA ARG A 331 -18.21 -14.90 -18.24
C ARG A 331 -17.11 -14.37 -19.14
N ALA A 332 -17.21 -13.09 -19.48
CA ALA A 332 -16.25 -12.45 -20.36
C ALA A 332 -15.90 -11.03 -19.87
N ILE A 333 -14.74 -10.55 -20.33
CA ILE A 333 -14.34 -9.15 -20.26
C ILE A 333 -14.06 -8.63 -21.66
N ASN A 334 -14.34 -7.34 -21.91
CA ASN A 334 -14.01 -6.67 -23.16
C ASN A 334 -12.81 -5.75 -22.97
N ALA A 335 -11.65 -6.15 -23.49
CA ALA A 335 -10.43 -5.33 -23.52
C ALA A 335 -10.48 -4.40 -24.74
N LYS A 336 -11.04 -3.20 -24.53
CA LYS A 336 -11.24 -2.19 -25.59
C LYS A 336 -9.92 -1.78 -26.24
N GLY A 337 -9.93 -1.74 -27.58
CA GLY A 337 -8.76 -1.36 -28.39
C GLY A 337 -7.64 -2.41 -28.44
N CYS A 338 -7.81 -3.58 -27.85
CA CYS A 338 -6.78 -4.64 -27.77
C CYS A 338 -6.84 -5.67 -28.90
N GLY A 339 -7.70 -5.47 -29.90
CA GLY A 339 -7.83 -6.38 -31.06
C GLY A 339 -6.56 -6.53 -31.90
N SER A 340 -5.65 -5.56 -31.81
CA SER A 340 -4.33 -5.59 -32.46
C SER A 340 -3.26 -6.38 -31.69
N PHE A 341 -3.58 -6.97 -30.56
CA PHE A 341 -2.60 -7.74 -29.78
C PHE A 341 -2.04 -8.90 -30.59
N PRO A 342 -0.69 -9.05 -30.65
CA PRO A 342 -0.06 -10.18 -31.31
C PRO A 342 -0.50 -11.50 -30.64
N ARG A 343 -0.58 -12.58 -31.42
CA ARG A 343 -0.93 -13.91 -30.94
C ARG A 343 -0.16 -14.31 -29.68
N LYS A 344 1.15 -14.06 -29.65
CA LYS A 344 2.02 -14.35 -28.51
C LYS A 344 1.54 -13.64 -27.21
N LYS A 345 1.03 -12.42 -27.35
CA LYS A 345 0.51 -11.66 -26.19
C LYS A 345 -0.81 -12.27 -25.70
N ILE A 346 -1.71 -12.63 -26.60
CA ILE A 346 -2.96 -13.33 -26.23
C ILE A 346 -2.64 -14.68 -25.56
N ASP A 347 -1.69 -15.44 -26.11
CA ASP A 347 -1.26 -16.72 -25.52
C ASP A 347 -0.67 -16.52 -24.11
N SER A 348 0.04 -15.42 -23.86
CA SER A 348 0.51 -15.11 -22.50
C SER A 348 -0.63 -14.83 -21.52
N LEU A 349 -1.75 -14.24 -21.95
CA LEU A 349 -2.94 -14.06 -21.12
C LEU A 349 -3.62 -15.40 -20.81
N VAL A 350 -3.60 -16.35 -21.76
CA VAL A 350 -4.10 -17.72 -21.53
C VAL A 350 -3.27 -18.43 -20.46
N GLU A 351 -1.93 -18.31 -20.51
CA GLU A 351 -1.07 -18.89 -19.46
C GLU A 351 -1.26 -18.18 -18.11
N PHE A 352 -1.49 -16.87 -18.11
CA PHE A 352 -1.75 -16.12 -16.89
C PHE A 352 -2.97 -16.64 -16.12
N VAL A 353 -4.12 -16.85 -16.78
CA VAL A 353 -5.32 -17.33 -16.10
C VAL A 353 -5.21 -18.76 -15.58
N LYS A 354 -4.32 -19.58 -16.15
CA LYS A 354 -4.04 -20.94 -15.63
C LYS A 354 -3.44 -20.91 -14.23
N THR A 355 -2.74 -19.84 -13.83
CA THR A 355 -2.23 -19.68 -12.47
C THR A 355 -3.35 -19.56 -11.44
N TYR A 356 -4.55 -19.18 -11.89
CA TYR A 356 -5.79 -19.12 -11.11
C TYR A 356 -6.68 -20.37 -11.30
N LYS A 357 -6.10 -21.47 -11.80
CA LYS A 357 -6.76 -22.77 -12.01
C LYS A 357 -7.75 -22.82 -13.18
N ALA A 358 -7.88 -21.75 -14.00
CA ALA A 358 -8.68 -21.83 -15.23
C ALA A 358 -8.05 -22.84 -16.21
N LYS A 359 -8.89 -23.67 -16.83
CA LYS A 359 -8.45 -24.66 -17.82
C LYS A 359 -8.04 -24.04 -19.15
N GLY A 360 -8.48 -22.81 -19.42
CA GLY A 360 -8.16 -22.05 -20.61
C GLY A 360 -8.91 -20.72 -20.68
N LEU A 361 -8.62 -19.97 -21.72
CA LEU A 361 -9.24 -18.67 -22.01
C LEU A 361 -9.60 -18.66 -23.50
N ALA A 362 -10.88 -18.60 -23.82
CA ALA A 362 -11.32 -18.37 -25.18
C ALA A 362 -11.24 -16.87 -25.52
N TRP A 363 -11.07 -16.53 -26.78
CA TRP A 363 -10.95 -15.13 -27.17
C TRP A 363 -11.62 -14.86 -28.51
N ILE A 364 -12.10 -13.65 -28.67
CA ILE A 364 -12.69 -13.08 -29.88
C ILE A 364 -12.03 -11.74 -30.15
N VAL A 365 -11.55 -11.54 -31.37
CA VAL A 365 -11.05 -10.24 -31.87
C VAL A 365 -12.08 -9.67 -32.83
N VAL A 366 -12.55 -8.46 -32.56
CA VAL A 366 -13.31 -7.66 -33.52
C VAL A 366 -12.30 -6.82 -34.29
N ASN A 367 -12.05 -7.19 -35.54
CA ASN A 367 -11.07 -6.48 -36.37
C ASN A 367 -11.54 -5.03 -36.68
N ALA A 368 -10.62 -4.16 -37.09
CA ALA A 368 -10.93 -2.77 -37.41
C ALA A 368 -11.95 -2.61 -38.56
N ASP A 369 -12.07 -3.60 -39.45
CA ASP A 369 -13.03 -3.66 -40.52
C ASP A 369 -14.39 -4.23 -40.11
N GLY A 370 -14.58 -4.56 -38.81
CA GLY A 370 -15.77 -5.17 -38.26
C GLY A 370 -15.86 -6.69 -38.42
N THR A 371 -14.87 -7.32 -39.08
CA THR A 371 -14.84 -8.79 -39.17
C THR A 371 -14.45 -9.42 -37.83
N ILE A 372 -15.04 -10.57 -37.49
CA ILE A 372 -14.82 -11.24 -36.22
C ILE A 372 -13.85 -12.40 -36.43
N LYS A 373 -12.74 -12.40 -35.68
CA LYS A 373 -11.79 -13.49 -35.62
C LYS A 373 -11.82 -14.16 -34.25
N TYR A 374 -12.00 -15.46 -34.21
CA TYR A 374 -12.17 -16.20 -32.98
C TYR A 374 -11.50 -17.58 -33.01
N GLN A 375 -11.07 -18.07 -31.83
CA GLN A 375 -10.41 -19.36 -31.69
C GLN A 375 -11.38 -20.54 -31.82
N ILE A 376 -12.63 -20.34 -31.42
CA ILE A 376 -13.66 -21.36 -31.29
C ILE A 376 -14.63 -21.41 -32.48
N ALA A 377 -14.17 -20.93 -33.64
CA ALA A 377 -14.94 -20.78 -34.89
C ALA A 377 -15.81 -21.97 -35.29
N LYS A 378 -15.30 -23.17 -35.13
CA LYS A 378 -15.97 -24.40 -35.58
C LYS A 378 -17.15 -24.83 -34.72
N PHE A 379 -17.39 -24.18 -33.58
CA PHE A 379 -18.46 -24.54 -32.64
C PHE A 379 -19.61 -23.51 -32.59
N PHE A 380 -19.49 -22.39 -33.32
CA PHE A 380 -20.46 -21.30 -33.29
C PHE A 380 -20.75 -20.82 -34.70
N THR A 381 -22.03 -20.48 -34.96
CA THR A 381 -22.40 -19.79 -36.18
C THR A 381 -21.98 -18.32 -36.16
N PRO A 382 -21.82 -17.64 -37.31
CA PRO A 382 -21.51 -16.21 -37.35
C PRO A 382 -22.52 -15.35 -36.56
N GLU A 383 -23.82 -15.70 -36.62
CA GLU A 383 -24.89 -15.02 -35.91
C GLU A 383 -24.69 -15.13 -34.39
N LYS A 384 -24.37 -16.32 -33.88
CA LYS A 384 -24.14 -16.55 -32.48
C LYS A 384 -22.89 -15.83 -31.97
N MET A 385 -21.85 -15.77 -32.82
CA MET A 385 -20.65 -14.96 -32.50
C MET A 385 -21.00 -13.45 -32.40
N GLN A 386 -21.85 -12.95 -33.27
CA GLN A 386 -22.32 -11.58 -33.21
C GLN A 386 -23.12 -11.31 -31.93
N GLU A 387 -24.01 -12.23 -31.52
CA GLU A 387 -24.73 -12.13 -30.25
C GLU A 387 -23.77 -12.01 -29.04
N ILE A 388 -22.68 -12.77 -29.02
CA ILE A 388 -21.69 -12.67 -27.97
C ILE A 388 -20.97 -11.31 -28.01
N VAL A 389 -20.59 -10.83 -29.19
CA VAL A 389 -19.95 -9.51 -29.37
C VAL A 389 -20.88 -8.40 -28.91
N ASP A 390 -22.18 -8.48 -29.29
CA ASP A 390 -23.17 -7.48 -28.91
C ASP A 390 -23.43 -7.49 -27.38
N ALA A 391 -23.52 -8.67 -26.76
CA ALA A 391 -23.65 -8.80 -25.31
C ALA A 391 -22.48 -8.19 -24.54
N MET A 392 -21.29 -8.19 -25.17
CA MET A 392 -20.06 -7.61 -24.60
C MET A 392 -19.83 -6.15 -24.99
N ASP A 393 -20.77 -5.48 -25.68
CA ASP A 393 -20.59 -4.13 -26.26
C ASP A 393 -19.29 -4.02 -27.10
N GLY A 394 -18.97 -5.10 -27.84
CA GLY A 394 -17.76 -5.19 -28.63
C GLY A 394 -17.79 -4.26 -29.84
N GLN A 395 -16.73 -3.49 -30.01
CA GLN A 395 -16.55 -2.54 -31.11
C GLN A 395 -15.37 -2.97 -32.00
N PRO A 396 -15.30 -2.50 -33.25
CA PRO A 396 -14.12 -2.70 -34.07
C PRO A 396 -12.83 -2.30 -33.35
N GLY A 397 -11.87 -3.22 -33.29
CA GLY A 397 -10.61 -3.04 -32.58
C GLY A 397 -10.58 -3.68 -31.17
N ASP A 398 -11.67 -4.28 -30.67
CA ASP A 398 -11.73 -4.86 -29.33
C ASP A 398 -11.27 -6.33 -29.28
N LEU A 399 -10.85 -6.75 -28.09
CA LEU A 399 -10.52 -8.14 -27.74
C LEU A 399 -11.42 -8.59 -26.59
N ILE A 400 -12.29 -9.56 -26.84
CA ILE A 400 -13.15 -10.19 -25.85
C ILE A 400 -12.47 -11.46 -25.34
N LEU A 401 -12.37 -11.62 -24.04
CA LEU A 401 -11.72 -12.73 -23.35
C LEU A 401 -12.75 -13.44 -22.48
N ILE A 402 -12.91 -14.76 -22.68
CA ILE A 402 -14.01 -15.57 -22.12
C ILE A 402 -13.43 -16.71 -21.28
N CYS A 403 -13.88 -16.83 -20.04
CA CYS A 403 -13.57 -17.94 -19.14
C CYS A 403 -14.86 -18.72 -18.80
N ALA A 404 -14.74 -20.03 -18.69
CA ALA A 404 -15.84 -20.93 -18.35
C ALA A 404 -15.34 -22.02 -17.40
N ASP A 405 -15.84 -22.03 -16.18
CA ASP A 405 -15.57 -23.03 -15.13
C ASP A 405 -16.57 -22.84 -13.96
N LYS A 406 -16.30 -23.41 -12.78
CA LYS A 406 -16.96 -23.06 -11.51
C LYS A 406 -16.80 -21.55 -11.24
N ASP A 407 -17.82 -20.90 -10.68
CA ASP A 407 -17.85 -19.46 -10.48
C ASP A 407 -16.60 -18.91 -9.80
N LYS A 408 -16.11 -19.55 -8.73
CA LYS A 408 -14.87 -19.15 -8.04
C LYS A 408 -13.68 -19.06 -8.99
N VAL A 409 -13.50 -20.06 -9.85
CA VAL A 409 -12.37 -20.10 -10.82
C VAL A 409 -12.53 -18.99 -11.86
N VAL A 410 -13.75 -18.75 -12.33
CA VAL A 410 -14.06 -17.70 -13.32
C VAL A 410 -13.80 -16.32 -12.73
N PHE A 411 -14.29 -16.06 -11.52
CA PHE A 411 -14.09 -14.80 -10.82
C PHE A 411 -12.59 -14.53 -10.57
N ASP A 412 -11.88 -15.47 -9.93
CA ASP A 412 -10.46 -15.33 -9.64
C ASP A 412 -9.64 -15.07 -10.91
N SER A 413 -9.96 -15.78 -12.00
CA SER A 413 -9.23 -15.69 -13.26
C SER A 413 -9.49 -14.39 -14.00
N LEU A 414 -10.76 -14.01 -14.20
CA LEU A 414 -11.11 -12.79 -14.93
C LEU A 414 -10.86 -11.53 -14.10
N GLY A 415 -11.09 -11.57 -12.78
CA GLY A 415 -10.79 -10.48 -11.87
C GLY A 415 -9.30 -10.13 -11.88
N ALA A 416 -8.42 -11.14 -11.77
CA ALA A 416 -6.98 -10.94 -11.90
C ALA A 416 -6.57 -10.47 -13.30
N LEU A 417 -7.17 -11.06 -14.35
CA LEU A 417 -6.87 -10.73 -15.74
C LEU A 417 -7.21 -9.27 -16.07
N ARG A 418 -8.34 -8.74 -15.57
CA ARG A 418 -8.71 -7.34 -15.78
C ARG A 418 -7.71 -6.38 -15.14
N VAL A 419 -7.19 -6.70 -13.95
CA VAL A 419 -6.16 -5.90 -13.26
C VAL A 419 -4.83 -5.97 -14.01
N GLU A 420 -4.45 -7.14 -14.50
CA GLU A 420 -3.22 -7.30 -15.31
C GLU A 420 -3.29 -6.51 -16.62
N LEU A 421 -4.44 -6.56 -17.31
CA LEU A 421 -4.67 -5.75 -18.51
C LEU A 421 -4.65 -4.26 -18.22
N SER A 422 -5.19 -3.80 -17.08
CA SER A 422 -5.15 -2.39 -16.72
C SER A 422 -3.73 -1.88 -16.53
N LYS A 423 -2.84 -2.70 -15.94
CA LYS A 423 -1.39 -2.38 -15.82
C LYS A 423 -0.72 -2.33 -17.18
N MET A 424 -0.99 -3.32 -18.05
CA MET A 424 -0.42 -3.37 -19.41
C MET A 424 -0.85 -2.18 -20.28
N LEU A 425 -2.03 -1.63 -20.04
CA LEU A 425 -2.63 -0.54 -20.79
C LEU A 425 -2.51 0.81 -20.09
N GLU A 426 -1.88 0.86 -18.91
CA GLU A 426 -1.70 2.06 -18.09
C GLU A 426 -3.01 2.83 -17.85
N LEU A 427 -4.10 2.09 -17.54
CA LEU A 427 -5.44 2.66 -17.39
C LEU A 427 -5.62 3.46 -16.10
N THR A 428 -4.71 3.31 -15.12
CA THR A 428 -4.77 4.00 -13.83
C THR A 428 -3.47 4.72 -13.56
N LYS A 429 -3.55 5.84 -12.83
CA LYS A 429 -2.37 6.59 -12.38
C LYS A 429 -2.12 6.33 -10.90
N PRO A 430 -0.86 6.47 -10.42
CA PRO A 430 -0.53 6.27 -9.00
C PRO A 430 -1.31 7.17 -8.04
N ASP A 431 -1.72 8.36 -8.49
CA ASP A 431 -2.42 9.36 -7.67
C ASP A 431 -3.96 9.31 -7.86
N ASP A 432 -4.48 8.33 -8.60
CA ASP A 432 -5.92 8.11 -8.73
C ASP A 432 -6.42 7.29 -7.54
N PHE A 433 -7.38 7.83 -6.78
CA PHE A 433 -8.00 7.17 -5.66
C PHE A 433 -9.51 7.01 -5.89
N ALA A 434 -10.04 5.82 -5.64
CA ALA A 434 -11.46 5.52 -5.66
C ALA A 434 -11.79 4.62 -4.48
N PHE A 435 -12.41 5.19 -3.45
CA PHE A 435 -12.79 4.48 -2.23
C PHE A 435 -14.24 4.03 -2.31
N LEU A 436 -14.50 2.81 -1.85
CA LEU A 436 -15.84 2.27 -1.68
C LEU A 436 -15.85 1.24 -0.55
N TRP A 437 -17.03 1.00 0.00
CA TRP A 437 -17.27 -0.10 0.91
C TRP A 437 -17.77 -1.33 0.18
N ILE A 438 -17.24 -2.48 0.54
CA ILE A 438 -17.86 -3.78 0.24
C ILE A 438 -18.60 -4.23 1.48
N THR A 439 -19.88 -4.59 1.31
CA THR A 439 -20.79 -4.96 2.38
C THR A 439 -21.42 -6.32 2.13
N GLU A 440 -22.16 -6.84 3.09
CA GLU A 440 -22.92 -8.08 2.94
C GLU A 440 -22.08 -9.27 2.50
N PHE A 441 -20.90 -9.44 3.14
CA PHE A 441 -20.07 -10.60 2.91
C PHE A 441 -20.80 -11.90 3.29
N PRO A 442 -20.50 -13.05 2.66
CA PRO A 442 -20.99 -14.32 3.14
C PRO A 442 -20.46 -14.57 4.56
N MET A 443 -21.34 -15.02 5.45
CA MET A 443 -20.95 -15.33 6.83
C MET A 443 -20.18 -16.63 6.90
N LEU A 444 -20.59 -17.61 6.13
CA LEU A 444 -20.09 -18.98 6.15
C LEU A 444 -19.76 -19.45 4.73
N GLU A 445 -18.69 -20.21 4.58
CA GLU A 445 -18.36 -20.95 3.36
C GLU A 445 -18.21 -22.45 3.65
N TRP A 446 -18.52 -23.26 2.64
CA TRP A 446 -18.35 -24.70 2.75
C TRP A 446 -16.91 -25.10 2.54
N ASP A 447 -16.32 -25.75 3.54
CA ASP A 447 -15.01 -26.36 3.45
C ASP A 447 -15.12 -27.81 2.98
N GLU A 448 -14.63 -28.09 1.76
CA GLU A 448 -14.68 -29.43 1.17
C GLU A 448 -13.78 -30.44 1.92
N GLU A 449 -12.67 -29.99 2.53
CA GLU A 449 -11.73 -30.88 3.25
C GLU A 449 -12.27 -31.25 4.63
N GLU A 450 -12.83 -30.27 5.35
CA GLU A 450 -13.41 -30.49 6.68
C GLU A 450 -14.87 -30.94 6.62
N ASN A 451 -15.50 -30.90 5.45
CA ASN A 451 -16.91 -31.27 5.20
C ASN A 451 -17.87 -30.56 6.16
N ARG A 452 -17.66 -29.26 6.37
CA ARG A 452 -18.48 -28.40 7.23
C ARG A 452 -18.48 -26.95 6.76
N TYR A 453 -19.40 -26.17 7.28
CA TYR A 453 -19.33 -24.72 7.16
C TYR A 453 -18.30 -24.12 8.11
N VAL A 454 -17.50 -23.18 7.60
CA VAL A 454 -16.52 -22.40 8.36
C VAL A 454 -16.82 -20.90 8.21
N ALA A 455 -16.47 -20.12 9.23
CA ALA A 455 -16.65 -18.67 9.17
C ALA A 455 -15.68 -18.04 8.15
N VAL A 456 -16.20 -17.16 7.29
CA VAL A 456 -15.38 -16.46 6.29
C VAL A 456 -14.44 -15.45 6.96
N HIS A 457 -14.95 -14.67 7.93
CA HIS A 457 -14.17 -13.66 8.64
C HIS A 457 -13.78 -14.11 10.04
N HIS A 458 -14.76 -14.12 10.96
CA HIS A 458 -14.53 -14.52 12.34
C HIS A 458 -15.77 -15.19 12.94
N PRO A 459 -15.60 -16.19 13.83
CA PRO A 459 -16.74 -16.93 14.42
C PRO A 459 -17.76 -16.07 15.17
N PHE A 460 -17.38 -14.89 15.67
CA PHE A 460 -18.31 -13.99 16.36
C PHE A 460 -18.86 -12.85 15.48
N THR A 461 -18.57 -12.83 14.18
CA THR A 461 -19.21 -11.89 13.26
C THR A 461 -20.71 -12.15 13.25
N ALA A 462 -21.51 -11.12 13.48
CA ALA A 462 -22.97 -11.28 13.54
C ALA A 462 -23.56 -11.47 12.13
N PRO A 463 -24.60 -12.30 11.97
CA PRO A 463 -25.39 -12.37 10.74
C PRO A 463 -26.22 -11.09 10.55
N MET A 464 -26.63 -10.83 9.31
CA MET A 464 -27.66 -9.83 9.04
C MET A 464 -28.97 -10.27 9.71
N ASP A 465 -29.74 -9.32 10.25
CA ASP A 465 -30.91 -9.62 11.06
C ASP A 465 -32.01 -10.34 10.25
N GLU A 466 -32.13 -10.01 8.96
CA GLU A 466 -33.06 -10.63 8.04
C GLU A 466 -32.68 -12.05 7.61
N ASP A 467 -31.44 -12.47 7.85
CA ASP A 467 -30.91 -13.79 7.45
C ASP A 467 -30.88 -14.79 8.63
N LEU A 468 -31.34 -14.42 9.82
CA LEU A 468 -31.26 -15.26 11.02
C LEU A 468 -31.91 -16.64 10.83
N GLU A 469 -33.05 -16.74 10.13
CA GLU A 469 -33.75 -17.99 9.85
C GLU A 469 -32.98 -18.89 8.85
N LEU A 470 -32.04 -18.32 8.09
CA LEU A 470 -31.25 -19.07 7.13
C LEU A 470 -30.10 -19.86 7.80
N ILE A 471 -29.71 -19.52 9.01
CA ILE A 471 -28.61 -20.20 9.72
C ILE A 471 -28.84 -21.71 9.78
N ASP A 472 -30.04 -22.13 10.09
CA ASP A 472 -30.38 -23.54 10.23
C ASP A 472 -30.85 -24.18 8.91
N THR A 473 -31.36 -23.40 7.96
CA THR A 473 -32.00 -23.92 6.73
C THR A 473 -31.11 -23.84 5.51
N ASN A 474 -30.32 -22.77 5.37
CA ASN A 474 -29.39 -22.54 4.27
C ASN A 474 -28.18 -21.69 4.73
N PRO A 475 -27.28 -22.25 5.55
CA PRO A 475 -26.17 -21.50 6.16
C PRO A 475 -25.23 -20.82 5.14
N GLY A 476 -25.09 -21.38 3.93
CA GLY A 476 -24.27 -20.78 2.87
C GLY A 476 -24.85 -19.51 2.25
N ALA A 477 -26.13 -19.17 2.51
CA ALA A 477 -26.76 -17.95 2.03
C ALA A 477 -26.80 -16.83 3.07
N VAL A 478 -26.33 -17.09 4.29
CA VAL A 478 -26.33 -16.10 5.39
C VAL A 478 -25.28 -15.02 5.11
N ARG A 479 -25.72 -13.77 5.11
CA ARG A 479 -24.83 -12.61 5.00
C ARG A 479 -24.36 -12.17 6.38
N ALA A 480 -23.13 -11.70 6.46
CA ALA A 480 -22.50 -11.17 7.67
C ALA A 480 -22.64 -9.65 7.78
N LYS A 481 -22.75 -9.14 9.00
CA LYS A 481 -22.53 -7.72 9.32
C LYS A 481 -21.01 -7.40 9.24
N ALA A 482 -20.39 -7.76 8.10
CA ALA A 482 -18.98 -7.51 7.78
C ALA A 482 -18.87 -6.56 6.60
N TYR A 483 -17.85 -5.70 6.64
CA TYR A 483 -17.63 -4.68 5.61
C TYR A 483 -16.16 -4.31 5.54
N ASP A 484 -15.66 -4.12 4.31
CA ASP A 484 -14.29 -3.72 3.99
C ASP A 484 -14.28 -2.45 3.16
N ILE A 485 -13.24 -1.60 3.31
CA ILE A 485 -13.04 -0.38 2.54
C ILE A 485 -11.90 -0.57 1.53
#